data_918994b6c3d22fe0273c55cd56fad05f
#
_entry.id   918994b6c3d22fe0273c55cd56fad05f
#
_cell.length_a   1.000
_cell.length_b   1.000
_cell.length_c   1.000
_cell.angle_alpha   90.00
_cell.angle_beta   90.00
_cell.angle_gamma   90.00
#
_symmetry.space_group_name_H-M   'P 1'
#
loop_
_entity.id
_entity.type
_entity.pdbx_description
1 polymer ?
#
loop_
_entity_poly.entity_id
_entity_poly.type
_entity_poly.pdbx_seq_one_letter_code
_entity_poly.pdbx_strand_id
1 'polypeptide(L)'
;MPNEMVETPRFIPTAENTYVISYPSHGSDYPYDFAAILAQSRRCEREGDVERACNLRYDGIKKLIDLIPDEDEIWLDWEDRGNQAVLELLKGSAIDHFLVGDFEMAAGLFEMELDMDPEDHLEATKPLAYCYVALGEYESFDEIVDDISDKYPEKEILKLWSEFRRTGRLPSGEMIHFRKSFPVFYAEFTSDKHEITPDYLADIESERPSREAQARELWLQTEHLWTQ
;
A
#
# COMPACT_ATOMS: atom_id res chain seq x y z
N MET A 1 36.18 -8.52 -21.25
CA MET A 1 35.39 -7.29 -21.36
C MET A 1 35.51 -6.60 -20.04
N PRO A 2 35.94 -5.34 -19.91
CA PRO A 2 35.84 -4.62 -18.65
C PRO A 2 34.35 -4.53 -18.28
N ASN A 3 34.05 -4.84 -17.04
CA ASN A 3 32.72 -4.63 -16.47
C ASN A 3 32.52 -3.10 -16.51
N GLU A 4 31.77 -2.57 -17.47
CA GLU A 4 31.35 -1.17 -17.39
C GLU A 4 30.53 -1.04 -16.13
N MET A 5 31.06 -0.30 -15.15
CA MET A 5 30.29 0.02 -13.95
C MET A 5 29.07 0.81 -14.37
N VAL A 6 27.89 0.25 -14.16
CA VAL A 6 26.62 0.96 -14.42
C VAL A 6 26.59 2.16 -13.47
N GLU A 7 26.48 3.35 -14.05
CA GLU A 7 26.32 4.57 -13.25
C GLU A 7 24.96 4.54 -12.54
N THR A 8 24.91 4.78 -11.23
CA THR A 8 23.71 4.74 -10.41
C THR A 8 22.96 6.08 -10.45
N PRO A 9 21.62 6.10 -10.24
CA PRO A 9 20.87 7.34 -10.01
C PRO A 9 21.38 8.06 -8.75
N ARG A 10 21.03 9.33 -8.65
CA ARG A 10 21.41 10.16 -7.50
C ARG A 10 20.22 10.95 -6.98
N PHE A 11 20.11 11.05 -5.68
CA PHE A 11 19.18 11.95 -5.02
C PHE A 11 19.72 13.37 -5.12
N ILE A 12 19.02 14.26 -5.81
CA ILE A 12 19.37 15.67 -5.99
C ILE A 12 18.42 16.52 -5.18
N PRO A 13 18.92 17.31 -4.20
CA PRO A 13 18.07 18.18 -3.39
C PRO A 13 17.46 19.29 -4.25
N THR A 14 16.16 19.51 -4.12
CA THR A 14 15.39 20.59 -4.78
C THR A 14 14.93 21.64 -3.76
N ALA A 15 14.72 21.23 -2.52
CA ALA A 15 14.40 22.09 -1.38
C ALA A 15 14.93 21.46 -0.08
N GLU A 16 14.60 22.04 1.08
CA GLU A 16 14.91 21.46 2.39
C GLU A 16 14.25 20.07 2.49
N ASN A 17 15.06 19.04 2.75
CA ASN A 17 14.68 17.63 2.82
C ASN A 17 13.99 17.05 1.56
N THR A 18 13.82 17.84 0.50
CA THR A 18 13.09 17.43 -0.70
C THR A 18 14.05 17.11 -1.84
N TYR A 19 13.85 15.94 -2.47
CA TYR A 19 14.76 15.39 -3.46
C TYR A 19 14.03 14.94 -4.73
N VAL A 20 14.74 14.96 -5.85
CA VAL A 20 14.39 14.24 -7.07
C VAL A 20 15.46 13.21 -7.37
N ILE A 21 15.04 12.08 -7.93
CA ILE A 21 15.95 11.02 -8.36
C ILE A 21 16.39 11.32 -9.79
N SER A 22 17.66 11.70 -9.93
CA SER A 22 18.27 12.02 -11.23
C SER A 22 18.94 10.78 -11.80
N TYR A 23 18.55 10.44 -13.02
CA TYR A 23 19.09 9.30 -13.76
C TYR A 23 20.18 9.74 -14.71
N PRO A 24 21.27 8.95 -14.88
CA PRO A 24 22.22 9.14 -15.97
C PRO A 24 21.54 8.89 -17.32
N SER A 25 22.15 9.36 -18.41
CA SER A 25 21.66 8.97 -19.74
C SER A 25 21.81 7.46 -19.95
N HIS A 26 20.70 6.76 -20.17
CA HIS A 26 20.69 5.30 -20.21
C HIS A 26 19.86 4.72 -21.38
N GLY A 27 20.10 3.45 -21.69
CA GLY A 27 19.30 2.66 -22.62
C GLY A 27 18.14 1.95 -21.92
N SER A 28 17.36 1.19 -22.69
CA SER A 28 16.17 0.44 -22.23
C SER A 28 16.46 -0.63 -21.17
N ASP A 29 17.71 -1.05 -21.05
CA ASP A 29 18.10 -2.15 -20.14
C ASP A 29 18.77 -1.64 -18.87
N TYR A 30 18.52 -0.37 -18.52
CA TYR A 30 19.08 0.24 -17.34
C TYR A 30 18.46 -0.35 -16.07
N PRO A 31 19.27 -0.93 -15.15
CA PRO A 31 18.74 -1.71 -14.04
C PRO A 31 18.05 -0.89 -12.93
N TYR A 32 18.23 0.44 -12.95
CA TYR A 32 17.64 1.37 -12.00
C TYR A 32 16.52 2.23 -12.62
N ASP A 33 16.00 1.85 -13.78
CA ASP A 33 14.81 2.51 -14.34
C ASP A 33 13.56 2.04 -13.59
N PHE A 34 13.27 2.70 -12.45
CA PHE A 34 12.14 2.32 -11.59
C PHE A 34 10.79 2.45 -12.29
N ALA A 35 10.64 3.42 -13.17
CA ALA A 35 9.42 3.56 -13.96
C ALA A 35 9.23 2.38 -14.94
N ALA A 36 10.30 1.92 -15.58
CA ALA A 36 10.25 0.73 -16.43
C ALA A 36 9.99 -0.55 -15.62
N ILE A 37 10.61 -0.71 -14.45
CA ILE A 37 10.37 -1.83 -13.53
C ILE A 37 8.89 -1.87 -13.12
N LEU A 38 8.33 -0.74 -12.69
CA LEU A 38 6.92 -0.61 -12.32
C LEU A 38 5.99 -0.96 -13.51
N ALA A 39 6.26 -0.40 -14.69
CA ALA A 39 5.47 -0.67 -15.88
C ALA A 39 5.52 -2.15 -16.28
N GLN A 40 6.67 -2.80 -16.13
CA GLN A 40 6.84 -4.22 -16.42
C GLN A 40 6.10 -5.09 -15.38
N SER A 41 6.18 -4.76 -14.08
CA SER A 41 5.44 -5.49 -13.04
C SER A 41 3.93 -5.45 -13.29
N ARG A 42 3.38 -4.26 -13.57
CA ARG A 42 1.97 -4.07 -13.94
C ARG A 42 1.55 -4.84 -15.20
N ARG A 43 2.47 -4.98 -16.15
CA ARG A 43 2.22 -5.81 -17.32
C ARG A 43 2.14 -7.28 -16.96
N CYS A 44 3.07 -7.79 -16.15
CA CYS A 44 3.06 -9.17 -15.67
C CYS A 44 1.76 -9.50 -14.91
N GLU A 45 1.26 -8.59 -14.06
CA GLU A 45 -0.03 -8.75 -13.38
C GLU A 45 -1.19 -8.91 -14.37
N ARG A 46 -1.28 -8.03 -15.36
CA ARG A 46 -2.33 -8.12 -16.40
C ARG A 46 -2.25 -9.39 -17.23
N GLU A 47 -1.06 -9.97 -17.38
CA GLU A 47 -0.82 -11.24 -18.06
C GLU A 47 -1.04 -12.47 -17.12
N GLY A 48 -1.34 -12.23 -15.84
CA GLY A 48 -1.55 -13.26 -14.82
C GLY A 48 -0.27 -13.85 -14.22
N ASP A 49 0.89 -13.28 -14.55
CA ASP A 49 2.21 -13.69 -14.02
C ASP A 49 2.51 -12.91 -12.73
N VAL A 50 1.73 -13.19 -11.68
CA VAL A 50 1.80 -12.47 -10.40
C VAL A 50 3.15 -12.67 -9.72
N GLU A 51 3.69 -13.89 -9.73
CA GLU A 51 4.99 -14.19 -9.11
C GLU A 51 6.11 -13.32 -9.71
N ARG A 52 6.13 -13.19 -11.02
CA ARG A 52 7.10 -12.35 -11.70
C ARG A 52 6.90 -10.86 -11.40
N ALA A 53 5.65 -10.41 -11.28
CA ALA A 53 5.34 -9.04 -10.92
C ALA A 53 5.89 -8.68 -9.54
N CYS A 54 5.63 -9.54 -8.52
CA CYS A 54 6.15 -9.38 -7.16
C CYS A 54 7.69 -9.39 -7.14
N ASN A 55 8.33 -10.33 -7.84
CA ASN A 55 9.80 -10.40 -7.91
C ASN A 55 10.43 -9.14 -8.53
N LEU A 56 9.79 -8.56 -9.56
CA LEU A 56 10.27 -7.32 -10.17
C LEU A 56 10.19 -6.14 -9.18
N ARG A 57 9.10 -6.02 -8.44
CA ARG A 57 8.94 -4.97 -7.41
C ARG A 57 9.95 -5.15 -6.29
N TYR A 58 10.07 -6.34 -5.75
CA TYR A 58 11.02 -6.67 -4.70
C TYR A 58 12.48 -6.34 -5.09
N ASP A 59 12.91 -6.78 -6.29
CA ASP A 59 14.25 -6.46 -6.79
C ASP A 59 14.45 -4.96 -7.05
N GLY A 60 13.39 -4.25 -7.44
CA GLY A 60 13.39 -2.80 -7.59
C GLY A 60 13.61 -2.09 -6.25
N ILE A 61 12.88 -2.53 -5.22
CA ILE A 61 12.99 -1.95 -3.87
C ILE A 61 14.36 -2.20 -3.26
N LYS A 62 14.95 -3.39 -3.43
CA LYS A 62 16.33 -3.63 -2.97
C LYS A 62 17.32 -2.64 -3.58
N LYS A 63 17.18 -2.35 -4.87
CA LYS A 63 18.04 -1.38 -5.54
C LYS A 63 17.78 0.05 -5.05
N LEU A 64 16.53 0.40 -4.76
CA LEU A 64 16.18 1.71 -4.18
C LEU A 64 16.85 1.88 -2.81
N ILE A 65 16.72 0.90 -1.92
CA ILE A 65 17.32 0.94 -0.57
C ILE A 65 18.82 1.17 -0.64
N ASP A 66 19.52 0.54 -1.59
CA ASP A 66 20.96 0.71 -1.78
C ASP A 66 21.36 2.12 -2.27
N LEU A 67 20.40 2.93 -2.75
CA LEU A 67 20.63 4.28 -3.27
C LEU A 67 20.26 5.39 -2.29
N ILE A 68 19.45 5.10 -1.28
CA ILE A 68 18.98 6.09 -0.30
C ILE A 68 20.19 6.69 0.40
N PRO A 69 20.37 8.03 0.40
CA PRO A 69 21.45 8.68 1.13
C PRO A 69 21.32 8.45 2.64
N ASP A 70 22.45 8.55 3.34
CA ASP A 70 22.48 8.52 4.80
C ASP A 70 22.17 9.93 5.37
N GLU A 71 20.95 10.37 5.15
CA GLU A 71 20.40 11.65 5.59
C GLU A 71 19.23 11.38 6.54
N ASP A 72 18.98 12.29 7.50
CA ASP A 72 17.96 12.07 8.53
C ASP A 72 16.53 12.09 7.97
N GLU A 73 16.27 12.90 6.95
CA GLU A 73 14.96 13.04 6.31
C GLU A 73 15.12 13.16 4.79
N ILE A 74 14.38 12.33 4.03
CA ILE A 74 14.40 12.33 2.57
C ILE A 74 12.97 12.28 2.07
N TRP A 75 12.47 13.42 1.57
CA TRP A 75 11.16 13.52 0.95
C TRP A 75 11.31 13.52 -0.57
N LEU A 76 10.53 12.71 -1.26
CA LEU A 76 10.49 12.69 -2.70
C LEU A 76 9.51 13.75 -3.21
N ASP A 77 9.98 14.64 -4.09
CA ASP A 77 9.11 15.63 -4.73
C ASP A 77 8.02 14.91 -5.53
N TRP A 78 6.78 15.03 -5.09
CA TRP A 78 5.61 14.38 -5.72
C TRP A 78 5.34 14.88 -7.15
N GLU A 79 5.73 16.10 -7.49
CA GLU A 79 5.53 16.64 -8.84
C GLU A 79 6.47 15.95 -9.87
N ASP A 80 7.53 15.28 -9.43
CA ASP A 80 8.42 14.52 -10.29
C ASP A 80 7.87 13.11 -10.59
N ARG A 81 7.68 12.78 -11.87
CA ARG A 81 7.13 11.50 -12.31
C ARG A 81 8.02 10.29 -11.98
N GLY A 82 9.33 10.49 -11.94
CA GLY A 82 10.29 9.45 -11.55
C GLY A 82 10.12 9.08 -10.09
N ASN A 83 9.92 10.08 -9.23
CA ASN A 83 9.64 9.92 -7.81
C ASN A 83 8.29 9.23 -7.58
N GLN A 84 7.23 9.65 -8.31
CA GLN A 84 5.94 8.97 -8.26
C GLN A 84 6.07 7.47 -8.57
N ALA A 85 6.85 7.12 -9.59
CA ALA A 85 7.06 5.71 -9.94
C ALA A 85 7.78 4.93 -8.85
N VAL A 86 8.69 5.56 -8.10
CA VAL A 86 9.37 4.95 -6.96
C VAL A 86 8.41 4.72 -5.80
N LEU A 87 7.61 5.73 -5.43
CA LEU A 87 6.59 5.59 -4.37
C LEU A 87 5.54 4.52 -4.72
N GLU A 88 5.07 4.49 -5.98
CA GLU A 88 4.15 3.46 -6.43
C GLU A 88 4.78 2.05 -6.46
N LEU A 89 6.09 1.96 -6.69
CA LEU A 89 6.83 0.69 -6.62
C LEU A 89 6.94 0.20 -5.17
N LEU A 90 7.24 1.11 -4.23
CA LEU A 90 7.26 0.87 -2.78
C LEU A 90 5.90 0.33 -2.33
N LYS A 91 4.84 1.09 -2.59
CA LYS A 91 3.46 0.69 -2.25
C LYS A 91 3.10 -0.67 -2.84
N GLY A 92 3.39 -0.90 -4.12
CA GLY A 92 3.09 -2.17 -4.77
C GLY A 92 3.80 -3.35 -4.08
N SER A 93 5.07 -3.18 -3.69
CA SER A 93 5.80 -4.21 -2.95
C SER A 93 5.24 -4.41 -1.53
N ALA A 94 4.88 -3.33 -0.84
CA ALA A 94 4.25 -3.40 0.48
C ALA A 94 2.91 -4.15 0.44
N ILE A 95 2.08 -3.88 -0.56
CA ILE A 95 0.81 -4.61 -0.79
C ILE A 95 1.06 -6.09 -1.07
N ASP A 96 2.10 -6.46 -1.85
CA ASP A 96 2.44 -7.86 -2.09
C ASP A 96 2.70 -8.61 -0.77
N HIS A 97 3.50 -8.02 0.13
CA HIS A 97 3.78 -8.59 1.46
C HIS A 97 2.52 -8.62 2.34
N PHE A 98 1.71 -7.56 2.31
CA PHE A 98 0.45 -7.49 3.03
C PHE A 98 -0.50 -8.63 2.65
N LEU A 99 -0.68 -8.88 1.35
CA LEU A 99 -1.60 -9.90 0.84
C LEU A 99 -1.17 -11.34 1.18
N VAL A 100 0.12 -11.58 1.38
CA VAL A 100 0.62 -12.90 1.81
C VAL A 100 0.74 -13.03 3.34
N GLY A 101 0.38 -11.98 4.09
CA GLY A 101 0.40 -11.97 5.55
C GLY A 101 1.79 -11.70 6.18
N ASP A 102 2.74 -11.24 5.39
CA ASP A 102 4.06 -10.78 5.87
C ASP A 102 3.97 -9.32 6.32
N PHE A 103 3.24 -9.12 7.44
CA PHE A 103 2.89 -7.79 7.94
C PHE A 103 4.08 -6.99 8.45
N GLU A 104 5.14 -7.64 8.95
CA GLU A 104 6.36 -6.95 9.38
C GLU A 104 7.05 -6.27 8.20
N MET A 105 7.23 -7.00 7.09
CA MET A 105 7.82 -6.42 5.88
C MET A 105 6.89 -5.39 5.23
N ALA A 106 5.58 -5.66 5.20
CA ALA A 106 4.61 -4.71 4.67
C ALA A 106 4.62 -3.39 5.45
N ALA A 107 4.61 -3.45 6.79
CA ALA A 107 4.67 -2.27 7.64
C ALA A 107 5.93 -1.45 7.38
N GLY A 108 7.11 -2.07 7.39
CA GLY A 108 8.36 -1.36 7.15
C GLY A 108 8.43 -0.68 5.76
N LEU A 109 7.80 -1.27 4.73
CA LEU A 109 7.74 -0.65 3.41
C LEU A 109 6.73 0.50 3.35
N PHE A 110 5.58 0.42 4.04
CA PHE A 110 4.63 1.53 4.14
C PHE A 110 5.19 2.68 5.00
N GLU A 111 5.90 2.37 6.09
CA GLU A 111 6.62 3.37 6.88
C GLU A 111 7.64 4.10 6.02
N MET A 112 8.47 3.37 5.25
CA MET A 112 9.42 3.96 4.30
C MET A 112 8.73 4.83 3.25
N GLU A 113 7.55 4.43 2.75
CA GLU A 113 6.76 5.24 1.82
C GLU A 113 6.33 6.56 2.45
N LEU A 114 5.80 6.52 3.69
CA LEU A 114 5.38 7.71 4.44
C LEU A 114 6.56 8.61 4.84
N ASP A 115 7.72 8.03 5.16
CA ASP A 115 8.95 8.79 5.40
C ASP A 115 9.39 9.56 4.15
N MET A 116 9.18 8.98 2.96
CA MET A 116 9.50 9.62 1.67
C MET A 116 8.39 10.50 1.11
N ASP A 117 7.14 10.31 1.53
CA ASP A 117 5.94 11.06 1.13
C ASP A 117 5.07 11.39 2.34
N PRO A 118 5.47 12.36 3.20
CA PRO A 118 4.73 12.70 4.42
C PRO A 118 3.31 13.24 4.17
N GLU A 119 2.99 13.65 2.94
CA GLU A 119 1.63 14.08 2.54
C GLU A 119 0.72 12.90 2.21
N ASP A 120 1.26 11.67 2.21
CA ASP A 120 0.53 10.41 1.98
C ASP A 120 -0.32 10.42 0.70
N HIS A 121 0.24 10.89 -0.41
CA HIS A 121 -0.46 10.98 -1.69
C HIS A 121 -0.98 9.63 -2.18
N LEU A 122 -0.36 8.54 -1.77
CA LEU A 122 -0.76 7.18 -2.15
C LEU A 122 -1.62 6.47 -1.10
N GLU A 123 -1.99 7.14 0.00
CA GLU A 123 -2.82 6.60 1.08
C GLU A 123 -2.21 5.33 1.75
N ALA A 124 -0.89 5.34 2.03
CA ALA A 124 -0.17 4.26 2.71
C ALA A 124 -0.60 4.07 4.17
N THR A 125 -1.07 5.14 4.83
CA THR A 125 -1.55 5.10 6.22
C THR A 125 -2.63 4.04 6.44
N LYS A 126 -3.53 3.81 5.48
CA LYS A 126 -4.61 2.83 5.64
C LYS A 126 -4.10 1.39 5.74
N PRO A 127 -3.34 0.86 4.75
CA PRO A 127 -2.79 -0.49 4.84
C PRO A 127 -1.76 -0.65 5.97
N LEU A 128 -1.01 0.40 6.32
CA LEU A 128 -0.11 0.40 7.48
C LEU A 128 -0.89 0.17 8.79
N ALA A 129 -2.02 0.85 8.97
CA ALA A 129 -2.88 0.67 10.14
C ALA A 129 -3.39 -0.78 10.27
N TYR A 130 -3.70 -1.45 9.14
CA TYR A 130 -4.03 -2.89 9.16
C TYR A 130 -2.82 -3.74 9.59
N CYS A 131 -1.62 -3.44 9.13
CA CYS A 131 -0.39 -4.14 9.55
C CYS A 131 -0.19 -4.02 11.06
N TYR A 132 -0.27 -2.83 11.63
CA TYR A 132 -0.08 -2.61 13.07
C TYR A 132 -1.09 -3.38 13.93
N VAL A 133 -2.37 -3.39 13.54
CA VAL A 133 -3.37 -4.20 14.27
C VAL A 133 -3.07 -5.70 14.14
N ALA A 134 -2.65 -6.18 12.96
CA ALA A 134 -2.28 -7.57 12.74
C ALA A 134 -1.08 -7.99 13.61
N LEU A 135 -0.07 -7.12 13.72
CA LEU A 135 1.13 -7.32 14.53
C LEU A 135 0.87 -7.14 16.05
N GLY A 136 -0.22 -6.51 16.43
CA GLY A 136 -0.51 -6.15 17.82
C GLY A 136 0.23 -4.89 18.29
N GLU A 137 0.74 -4.08 17.36
CA GLU A 137 1.43 -2.81 17.60
C GLU A 137 0.42 -1.68 17.78
N TYR A 138 -0.36 -1.79 18.86
CA TYR A 138 -1.52 -0.92 19.08
C TYR A 138 -1.16 0.52 19.42
N GLU A 139 0.01 0.78 19.97
CA GLU A 139 0.48 2.14 20.23
C GLU A 139 0.72 2.87 18.91
N SER A 140 1.45 2.26 17.99
CA SER A 140 1.67 2.81 16.64
C SER A 140 0.36 2.95 15.85
N PHE A 141 -0.56 2.00 16.00
CA PHE A 141 -1.90 2.11 15.41
C PHE A 141 -2.67 3.33 15.94
N ASP A 142 -2.67 3.55 17.27
CA ASP A 142 -3.38 4.67 17.90
C ASP A 142 -2.82 6.04 17.47
N GLU A 143 -1.53 6.10 17.09
CA GLU A 143 -0.89 7.33 16.58
C GLU A 143 -1.37 7.71 15.18
N ILE A 144 -1.65 6.75 14.30
CA ILE A 144 -1.94 7.01 12.89
C ILE A 144 -3.42 6.88 12.49
N VAL A 145 -4.24 6.15 13.28
CA VAL A 145 -5.63 5.86 12.89
C VAL A 145 -6.49 7.11 12.69
N ASP A 146 -6.18 8.19 13.40
CA ASP A 146 -6.93 9.44 13.30
C ASP A 146 -6.57 10.26 12.04
N ASP A 147 -5.46 9.98 11.38
CA ASP A 147 -5.11 10.57 10.08
C ASP A 147 -5.98 10.01 8.95
N ILE A 148 -6.55 8.81 9.14
CA ILE A 148 -7.53 8.27 8.21
C ILE A 148 -8.83 9.09 8.31
N SER A 149 -9.29 9.62 7.18
CA SER A 149 -10.51 10.44 7.14
C SER A 149 -11.76 9.63 7.52
N ASP A 150 -12.65 10.24 8.34
CA ASP A 150 -13.92 9.64 8.79
C ASP A 150 -14.90 9.28 7.65
N LYS A 151 -14.64 9.75 6.42
CA LYS A 151 -15.44 9.36 5.24
C LYS A 151 -15.14 7.93 4.75
N TYR A 152 -14.01 7.34 5.19
CA TYR A 152 -13.61 5.99 4.81
C TYR A 152 -14.11 4.97 5.83
N PRO A 153 -14.80 3.91 5.39
CA PRO A 153 -15.28 2.83 6.26
C PRO A 153 -14.14 2.07 6.93
N GLU A 154 -12.95 2.06 6.33
CA GLU A 154 -11.74 1.41 6.84
C GLU A 154 -11.39 1.89 8.25
N LYS A 155 -11.54 3.18 8.55
CA LYS A 155 -11.28 3.72 9.90
C LYS A 155 -12.14 3.05 10.97
N GLU A 156 -13.44 2.92 10.72
CA GLU A 156 -14.36 2.27 11.66
C GLU A 156 -14.07 0.76 11.78
N ILE A 157 -13.79 0.11 10.65
CA ILE A 157 -13.43 -1.32 10.62
C ILE A 157 -12.16 -1.56 11.44
N LEU A 158 -11.12 -0.75 11.24
CA LEU A 158 -9.85 -0.82 11.94
C LEU A 158 -10.02 -0.61 13.45
N LYS A 159 -10.80 0.40 13.87
CA LYS A 159 -11.10 0.64 15.31
C LYS A 159 -11.82 -0.54 15.93
N LEU A 160 -12.83 -1.10 15.27
CA LEU A 160 -13.55 -2.29 15.73
C LEU A 160 -12.63 -3.51 15.82
N TRP A 161 -11.78 -3.71 14.83
CA TRP A 161 -10.85 -4.85 14.79
C TRP A 161 -9.77 -4.72 15.87
N SER A 162 -9.16 -3.54 16.01
CA SER A 162 -8.19 -3.26 17.07
C SER A 162 -8.78 -3.53 18.45
N GLU A 163 -10.01 -3.04 18.73
CA GLU A 163 -10.68 -3.27 20.02
C GLU A 163 -10.98 -4.77 20.24
N PHE A 164 -11.43 -5.47 19.19
CA PHE A 164 -11.64 -6.92 19.27
C PHE A 164 -10.33 -7.67 19.56
N ARG A 165 -9.22 -7.31 18.90
CA ARG A 165 -7.91 -7.94 19.12
C ARG A 165 -7.37 -7.69 20.53
N ARG A 166 -7.61 -6.50 21.09
CA ARG A 166 -7.19 -6.11 22.45
C ARG A 166 -8.01 -6.79 23.54
N THR A 167 -9.32 -6.92 23.34
CA THR A 167 -10.26 -7.27 24.43
C THR A 167 -11.01 -8.58 24.23
N GLY A 168 -10.98 -9.14 23.02
CA GLY A 168 -11.79 -10.29 22.60
C GLY A 168 -13.28 -9.99 22.46
N ARG A 169 -13.67 -8.71 22.41
CA ARG A 169 -15.08 -8.27 22.33
C ARG A 169 -15.27 -7.16 21.34
N LEU A 170 -16.36 -7.24 20.55
CA LEU A 170 -16.81 -6.15 19.72
C LEU A 170 -17.66 -5.17 20.54
N PRO A 171 -17.32 -3.89 20.57
CA PRO A 171 -18.06 -2.90 21.33
C PRO A 171 -19.40 -2.59 20.65
N SER A 172 -20.51 -2.78 21.37
CA SER A 172 -21.86 -2.70 20.79
C SER A 172 -22.23 -1.29 20.30
N GLY A 173 -21.67 -0.25 20.91
CA GLY A 173 -21.91 1.16 20.54
C GLY A 173 -21.31 1.47 19.17
N GLU A 174 -20.07 1.10 18.98
CA GLU A 174 -19.30 1.30 17.74
C GLU A 174 -19.87 0.45 16.60
N MET A 175 -20.30 -0.78 16.87
CA MET A 175 -21.02 -1.61 15.89
C MET A 175 -22.32 -0.96 15.41
N ILE A 176 -23.07 -0.31 16.30
CA ILE A 176 -24.29 0.44 15.94
C ILE A 176 -23.92 1.68 15.12
N HIS A 177 -22.82 2.35 15.47
CA HIS A 177 -22.32 3.50 14.72
C HIS A 177 -21.90 3.10 13.31
N PHE A 178 -21.07 2.07 13.17
CA PHE A 178 -20.62 1.52 11.88
C PHE A 178 -21.81 1.15 10.98
N ARG A 179 -22.80 0.43 11.53
CA ARG A 179 -24.03 0.07 10.80
C ARG A 179 -24.80 1.28 10.29
N LYS A 180 -24.84 2.40 11.03
CA LYS A 180 -25.56 3.62 10.63
C LYS A 180 -24.79 4.44 9.62
N SER A 181 -23.48 4.57 9.80
CA SER A 181 -22.60 5.39 8.97
C SER A 181 -22.27 4.72 7.63
N PHE A 182 -22.05 3.40 7.67
CA PHE A 182 -21.61 2.60 6.51
C PHE A 182 -22.46 1.33 6.35
N PRO A 183 -23.77 1.42 6.11
CA PRO A 183 -24.67 0.26 6.12
C PRO A 183 -24.32 -0.83 5.11
N VAL A 184 -23.79 -0.47 3.93
CA VAL A 184 -23.38 -1.41 2.88
C VAL A 184 -22.13 -2.20 3.32
N PHE A 185 -21.13 -1.51 3.85
CA PHE A 185 -19.91 -2.14 4.37
C PHE A 185 -20.22 -3.01 5.60
N TYR A 186 -21.06 -2.53 6.51
CA TYR A 186 -21.53 -3.33 7.63
C TYR A 186 -22.21 -4.63 7.15
N ALA A 187 -23.08 -4.56 6.17
CA ALA A 187 -23.77 -5.74 5.64
C ALA A 187 -22.77 -6.72 5.00
N GLU A 188 -21.79 -6.25 4.26
CA GLU A 188 -20.75 -7.08 3.66
C GLU A 188 -19.89 -7.76 4.73
N PHE A 189 -19.33 -6.99 5.68
CA PHE A 189 -18.43 -7.51 6.72
C PHE A 189 -19.13 -8.41 7.76
N THR A 190 -20.46 -8.44 7.79
CA THR A 190 -21.27 -9.34 8.63
C THR A 190 -21.97 -10.45 7.84
N SER A 191 -21.71 -10.55 6.54
CA SER A 191 -22.26 -11.61 5.68
C SER A 191 -21.48 -12.90 5.85
N ASP A 192 -22.16 -14.04 5.68
CA ASP A 192 -21.54 -15.37 5.58
C ASP A 192 -21.15 -15.73 4.14
N LYS A 193 -21.40 -14.85 3.17
CA LYS A 193 -21.19 -15.11 1.75
C LYS A 193 -20.54 -13.92 1.04
N HIS A 194 -19.44 -14.19 0.40
CA HIS A 194 -18.62 -13.21 -0.32
C HIS A 194 -18.32 -13.74 -1.74
N GLU A 195 -19.40 -14.00 -2.52
CA GLU A 195 -19.26 -14.62 -3.83
C GLU A 195 -18.69 -13.63 -4.86
N ILE A 196 -17.66 -14.05 -5.58
CA ILE A 196 -17.16 -13.33 -6.75
C ILE A 196 -18.02 -13.73 -7.95
N THR A 197 -18.91 -12.83 -8.36
CA THR A 197 -19.82 -13.04 -9.49
C THR A 197 -19.35 -12.26 -10.71
N PRO A 198 -19.77 -12.67 -11.94
CA PRO A 198 -19.48 -11.87 -13.14
C PRO A 198 -20.01 -10.43 -13.05
N ASP A 199 -21.16 -10.23 -12.41
CA ASP A 199 -21.74 -8.89 -12.21
C ASP A 199 -20.89 -8.03 -11.27
N TYR A 200 -20.34 -8.61 -10.19
CA TYR A 200 -19.40 -7.95 -9.32
C TYR A 200 -18.11 -7.56 -10.08
N LEU A 201 -17.52 -8.47 -10.85
CA LEU A 201 -16.31 -8.19 -11.62
C LEU A 201 -16.52 -7.05 -12.62
N ALA A 202 -17.66 -7.05 -13.32
CA ALA A 202 -18.01 -5.98 -14.25
C ALA A 202 -18.24 -4.63 -13.54
N ASP A 203 -18.81 -4.65 -12.33
CA ASP A 203 -19.05 -3.45 -11.54
C ASP A 203 -17.75 -2.85 -10.99
N ILE A 204 -16.88 -3.68 -10.37
CA ILE A 204 -15.62 -3.19 -9.77
C ILE A 204 -14.64 -2.64 -10.83
N GLU A 205 -14.68 -3.16 -12.06
CA GLU A 205 -13.89 -2.67 -13.19
C GLU A 205 -14.48 -1.41 -13.84
N SER A 206 -15.68 -0.98 -13.43
CA SER A 206 -16.33 0.21 -14.00
C SER A 206 -15.65 1.51 -13.55
N GLU A 207 -15.86 2.60 -14.29
CA GLU A 207 -15.35 3.93 -13.91
C GLU A 207 -15.88 4.41 -12.55
N ARG A 208 -17.02 3.90 -12.10
CA ARG A 208 -17.67 4.28 -10.83
C ARG A 208 -18.31 3.07 -10.19
N PRO A 209 -17.50 2.23 -9.51
CA PRO A 209 -18.02 1.06 -8.83
C PRO A 209 -19.10 1.41 -7.81
N SER A 210 -20.10 0.54 -7.69
CA SER A 210 -21.14 0.67 -6.66
C SER A 210 -20.53 0.56 -5.26
N ARG A 211 -21.28 1.01 -4.25
CA ARG A 211 -20.89 0.85 -2.85
C ARG A 211 -20.80 -0.63 -2.46
N GLU A 212 -21.63 -1.47 -3.02
CA GLU A 212 -21.67 -2.91 -2.84
C GLU A 212 -20.39 -3.57 -3.40
N ALA A 213 -19.97 -3.17 -4.60
CA ALA A 213 -18.71 -3.65 -5.19
C ALA A 213 -17.50 -3.19 -4.38
N GLN A 214 -17.46 -1.92 -3.96
CA GLN A 214 -16.40 -1.37 -3.11
C GLN A 214 -16.31 -2.09 -1.75
N ALA A 215 -17.45 -2.39 -1.12
CA ALA A 215 -17.48 -3.10 0.15
C ALA A 215 -16.97 -4.55 0.01
N ARG A 216 -17.37 -5.23 -1.07
CA ARG A 216 -16.92 -6.56 -1.42
C ARG A 216 -15.42 -6.58 -1.71
N GLU A 217 -14.93 -5.61 -2.47
CA GLU A 217 -13.50 -5.46 -2.78
C GLU A 217 -12.67 -5.29 -1.50
N LEU A 218 -13.09 -4.38 -0.62
CA LEU A 218 -12.42 -4.16 0.65
C LEU A 218 -12.40 -5.43 1.50
N TRP A 219 -13.52 -6.16 1.56
CA TRP A 219 -13.59 -7.42 2.29
C TRP A 219 -12.61 -8.44 1.71
N LEU A 220 -12.58 -8.64 0.39
CA LEU A 220 -11.68 -9.58 -0.29
C LEU A 220 -10.20 -9.23 -0.08
N GLN A 221 -9.85 -7.96 -0.12
CA GLN A 221 -8.48 -7.49 0.13
C GLN A 221 -8.02 -7.73 1.57
N THR A 222 -8.97 -7.79 2.51
CA THR A 222 -8.69 -7.94 3.95
C THR A 222 -9.11 -9.30 4.52
N GLU A 223 -9.68 -10.20 3.71
CA GLU A 223 -10.19 -11.52 4.13
C GLU A 223 -9.19 -12.31 4.97
N HIS A 224 -7.93 -12.32 4.55
CA HIS A 224 -6.85 -13.04 5.23
C HIS A 224 -6.59 -12.55 6.68
N LEU A 225 -7.06 -11.35 7.04
CA LEU A 225 -6.95 -10.81 8.40
C LEU A 225 -8.02 -11.40 9.34
N TRP A 226 -9.18 -11.79 8.80
CA TRP A 226 -10.32 -12.25 9.59
C TRP A 226 -10.34 -13.75 9.82
N THR A 227 -9.53 -14.49 9.06
CA THR A 227 -9.50 -15.97 9.06
C THR A 227 -8.35 -16.55 9.89
N GLN A 228 -7.59 -15.72 10.60
CA GLN A 228 -6.47 -16.14 11.48
C GLN A 228 -6.92 -16.39 12.92
#